data_0e57d28f7deb40c6790eeb15cb8b5de4
#
_entry.id   0e57d28f7deb40c6790eeb15cb8b5de4
#
_cell.length_a   1.000
_cell.length_b   1.000
_cell.length_c   1.000
_cell.angle_alpha   90.00
_cell.angle_beta   90.00
_cell.angle_gamma   90.00
#
_symmetry.space_group_name_H-M   'P 1'
#
loop_
_entity.id
_entity.type
_entity.pdbx_description
1 polymer ?
#
loop_
_entity_poly.entity_id
_entity_poly.type
_entity_poly.pdbx_seq_one_letter_code
_entity_poly.pdbx_strand_id
1 'polypeptide(L)'
;MIGIWYGEKPKDSIEDLRNKVINSSDERELILNLTKILKLGDFSVKNALIQLMNNTKDEATLNLCIRVFCSVATHDDIRNVNNLKFLGNILYDALRTFITCSTETLSYEVVPYLLAILEEWNDVEEVVVAVKDALDLIVGYENILGEDASIDDIGEYYLNHIKNLDAKKYYYEKNLAFSGDLSKMLIERAMVSMNKREMLKMAVIPTLLSIWSGNKCPVEYDTIISDDSYRNIISYVKVLSDMDWKKGEKYFYGYNVE
;
A
#
# COMPACT_ATOMS: atom_id res chain seq x y z
N MET A 1 12.32 -10.83 -5.85
CA MET A 1 11.82 -9.48 -6.22
C MET A 1 11.71 -8.51 -5.04
N ILE A 2 12.28 -8.88 -3.92
CA ILE A 2 12.25 -8.10 -2.65
C ILE A 2 12.97 -6.73 -2.78
N GLY A 3 13.87 -6.55 -3.72
CA GLY A 3 14.73 -5.37 -3.82
C GLY A 3 14.15 -4.12 -4.47
N ILE A 4 12.90 -4.12 -4.98
CA ILE A 4 12.33 -2.94 -5.66
C ILE A 4 11.70 -1.97 -4.65
N TRP A 5 11.07 -2.51 -3.62
CA TRP A 5 10.33 -1.74 -2.60
C TRP A 5 11.22 -1.24 -1.48
N TYR A 6 12.19 -2.05 -1.11
CA TYR A 6 13.09 -1.81 0.00
C TYR A 6 14.50 -1.59 -0.54
N GLY A 7 15.31 -0.91 0.20
CA GLY A 7 16.71 -0.73 -0.11
C GLY A 7 17.12 0.71 -0.26
N GLU A 8 18.41 0.94 -0.47
CA GLU A 8 19.01 2.26 -0.54
C GLU A 8 18.35 3.14 -1.61
N LYS A 9 18.35 4.45 -1.34
CA LYS A 9 18.01 5.44 -2.35
C LYS A 9 18.95 5.28 -3.57
N PRO A 10 18.44 5.49 -4.79
CA PRO A 10 19.27 5.40 -5.99
C PRO A 10 20.45 6.36 -5.93
N LYS A 11 21.59 5.95 -6.50
CA LYS A 11 22.79 6.79 -6.63
C LYS A 11 22.77 7.64 -7.91
N ASP A 12 21.94 7.26 -8.88
CA ASP A 12 21.75 8.01 -10.12
C ASP A 12 21.09 9.37 -9.83
N SER A 13 21.39 10.38 -10.63
CA SER A 13 20.68 11.66 -10.60
C SER A 13 19.27 11.53 -11.17
N ILE A 14 18.34 12.41 -10.77
CA ILE A 14 16.99 12.45 -11.34
C ILE A 14 17.07 12.69 -12.87
N GLU A 15 17.99 13.53 -13.33
CA GLU A 15 18.18 13.84 -14.74
C GLU A 15 18.63 12.60 -15.54
N ASP A 16 19.61 11.84 -15.04
CA ASP A 16 20.05 10.58 -15.67
C ASP A 16 18.92 9.55 -15.74
N LEU A 17 18.15 9.44 -14.66
CA LEU A 17 16.99 8.52 -14.62
C LEU A 17 15.88 8.95 -15.59
N ARG A 18 15.59 10.24 -15.71
CA ARG A 18 14.65 10.77 -16.69
C ARG A 18 15.10 10.50 -18.13
N ASN A 19 16.39 10.66 -18.42
CA ASN A 19 16.95 10.32 -19.71
C ASN A 19 16.80 8.82 -20.01
N LYS A 20 17.02 7.94 -19.03
CA LYS A 20 16.77 6.49 -19.15
C LYS A 20 15.29 6.21 -19.44
N VAL A 21 14.35 6.88 -18.73
CA VAL A 21 12.91 6.75 -18.97
C VAL A 21 12.53 7.13 -20.41
N ILE A 22 13.04 8.26 -20.92
CA ILE A 22 12.71 8.74 -22.27
C ILE A 22 13.25 7.80 -23.35
N ASN A 23 14.41 7.19 -23.13
CA ASN A 23 15.10 6.35 -24.11
C ASN A 23 14.79 4.85 -23.98
N SER A 24 14.08 4.44 -22.93
CA SER A 24 13.75 3.02 -22.72
C SER A 24 12.60 2.58 -23.64
N SER A 25 12.81 1.47 -24.34
CA SER A 25 11.76 0.73 -25.06
C SER A 25 11.27 -0.50 -24.30
N ASP A 26 11.89 -0.82 -23.17
CA ASP A 26 11.54 -1.95 -22.29
C ASP A 26 10.66 -1.44 -21.15
N GLU A 27 9.42 -1.92 -21.09
CA GLU A 27 8.43 -1.52 -20.07
C GLU A 27 8.89 -1.87 -18.65
N ARG A 28 9.63 -2.97 -18.49
CA ARG A 28 10.15 -3.38 -17.18
C ARG A 28 11.28 -2.47 -16.73
N GLU A 29 12.18 -2.07 -17.63
CA GLU A 29 13.21 -1.08 -17.35
C GLU A 29 12.57 0.28 -17.04
N LEU A 30 11.52 0.64 -17.77
CA LEU A 30 10.77 1.87 -17.58
C LEU A 30 10.19 1.96 -16.16
N ILE A 31 9.44 0.95 -15.70
CA ILE A 31 8.87 0.96 -14.34
C ILE A 31 9.95 1.00 -13.26
N LEU A 32 11.08 0.32 -13.46
CA LEU A 32 12.19 0.35 -12.52
C LEU A 32 12.81 1.76 -12.41
N ASN A 33 12.99 2.46 -13.52
CA ASN A 33 13.54 3.82 -13.52
C ASN A 33 12.53 4.83 -12.96
N LEU A 34 11.23 4.71 -13.27
CA LEU A 34 10.16 5.51 -12.66
C LEU A 34 10.14 5.33 -11.13
N THR A 35 10.25 4.08 -10.65
CA THR A 35 10.32 3.80 -9.22
C THR A 35 11.53 4.45 -8.55
N LYS A 36 12.70 4.45 -9.21
CA LYS A 36 13.89 5.14 -8.69
C LYS A 36 13.70 6.65 -8.58
N ILE A 37 13.04 7.27 -9.56
CA ILE A 37 12.74 8.71 -9.53
C ILE A 37 11.81 9.03 -8.37
N LEU A 38 10.75 8.23 -8.17
CA LEU A 38 9.83 8.37 -7.04
C LEU A 38 10.55 8.21 -5.69
N LYS A 39 11.50 7.28 -5.55
CA LYS A 39 12.35 7.11 -4.35
C LYS A 39 13.21 8.34 -4.03
N LEU A 40 13.45 9.18 -5.01
CA LEU A 40 14.17 10.47 -4.84
C LEU A 40 13.22 11.64 -4.55
N GLY A 41 11.91 11.38 -4.40
CA GLY A 41 10.90 12.38 -4.06
C GLY A 41 10.35 13.17 -5.25
N ASP A 42 10.65 12.75 -6.48
CA ASP A 42 10.10 13.39 -7.66
C ASP A 42 8.82 12.69 -8.12
N PHE A 43 7.68 13.17 -7.65
CA PHE A 43 6.35 12.63 -7.98
C PHE A 43 5.78 13.14 -9.30
N SER A 44 6.48 14.00 -10.04
CA SER A 44 6.01 14.50 -11.35
C SER A 44 5.88 13.40 -12.41
N VAL A 45 6.53 12.24 -12.17
CA VAL A 45 6.50 11.08 -13.07
C VAL A 45 5.28 10.17 -12.86
N LYS A 46 4.38 10.46 -11.91
CA LYS A 46 3.18 9.64 -11.65
C LYS A 46 2.33 9.43 -12.91
N ASN A 47 2.17 10.45 -13.75
CA ASN A 47 1.43 10.30 -14.99
C ASN A 47 2.03 9.25 -15.94
N ALA A 48 3.36 9.17 -16.03
CA ALA A 48 4.03 8.14 -16.85
C ALA A 48 3.80 6.74 -16.26
N LEU A 49 3.84 6.60 -14.92
CA LEU A 49 3.49 5.35 -14.23
C LEU A 49 2.05 4.92 -14.55
N ILE A 50 1.08 5.84 -14.44
CA ILE A 50 -0.34 5.57 -14.72
C ILE A 50 -0.55 5.18 -16.18
N GLN A 51 0.10 5.85 -17.11
CA GLN A 51 0.04 5.50 -18.54
C GLN A 51 0.59 4.10 -18.78
N LEU A 52 1.76 3.76 -18.20
CA LEU A 52 2.33 2.43 -18.32
C LEU A 52 1.39 1.37 -17.75
N MET A 53 0.85 1.59 -16.55
CA MET A 53 -0.09 0.70 -15.86
C MET A 53 -1.33 0.39 -16.71
N ASN A 54 -1.89 1.41 -17.37
CA ASN A 54 -3.10 1.26 -18.18
C ASN A 54 -2.87 0.69 -19.58
N ASN A 55 -1.64 0.65 -20.09
CA ASN A 55 -1.36 0.25 -21.46
C ASN A 55 -0.51 -1.02 -21.58
N THR A 56 0.26 -1.38 -20.56
CA THR A 56 1.10 -2.59 -20.59
C THR A 56 0.28 -3.85 -20.81
N LYS A 57 0.85 -4.80 -21.56
CA LYS A 57 0.33 -6.15 -21.74
C LYS A 57 1.15 -7.19 -20.97
N ASP A 58 2.27 -6.78 -20.39
CA ASP A 58 3.10 -7.63 -19.55
C ASP A 58 2.57 -7.64 -18.13
N GLU A 59 2.05 -8.78 -17.69
CA GLU A 59 1.44 -8.93 -16.37
C GLU A 59 2.43 -8.65 -15.22
N ALA A 60 3.70 -9.02 -15.39
CA ALA A 60 4.72 -8.75 -14.38
C ALA A 60 4.98 -7.24 -14.22
N THR A 61 5.02 -6.51 -15.34
CA THR A 61 5.11 -5.04 -15.36
C THR A 61 3.86 -4.41 -14.75
N LEU A 62 2.66 -4.89 -15.10
CA LEU A 62 1.40 -4.41 -14.52
C LEU A 62 1.39 -4.56 -13.00
N ASN A 63 1.76 -5.74 -12.50
CA ASN A 63 1.85 -6.00 -11.06
C ASN A 63 2.82 -5.04 -10.35
N LEU A 64 3.95 -4.70 -10.98
CA LEU A 64 4.87 -3.71 -10.44
C LEU A 64 4.27 -2.29 -10.44
N CYS A 65 3.62 -1.90 -11.54
CA CYS A 65 2.94 -0.60 -11.65
C CYS A 65 1.87 -0.44 -10.58
N ILE A 66 1.00 -1.45 -10.37
CA ILE A 66 -0.05 -1.44 -9.34
C ILE A 66 0.55 -1.20 -7.96
N ARG A 67 1.60 -1.96 -7.60
CA ARG A 67 2.28 -1.82 -6.31
C ARG A 67 2.83 -0.40 -6.10
N VAL A 68 3.57 0.11 -7.10
CA VAL A 68 4.12 1.48 -7.01
C VAL A 68 3.01 2.50 -6.93
N PHE A 69 1.98 2.38 -7.79
CA PHE A 69 0.84 3.28 -7.80
C PHE A 69 0.15 3.33 -6.43
N CYS A 70 -0.23 2.19 -5.86
CA CYS A 70 -0.88 2.16 -4.54
C CYS A 70 -0.02 2.81 -3.44
N SER A 71 1.30 2.68 -3.53
CA SER A 71 2.22 3.28 -2.56
C SER A 71 2.33 4.80 -2.69
N VAL A 72 2.15 5.39 -3.91
CA VAL A 72 2.36 6.83 -4.17
C VAL A 72 1.10 7.58 -4.60
N ALA A 73 -0.04 6.90 -4.79
CA ALA A 73 -1.28 7.53 -5.21
C ALA A 73 -1.83 8.45 -4.11
N THR A 74 -2.28 9.63 -4.53
CA THR A 74 -3.07 10.56 -3.70
C THR A 74 -4.55 10.20 -3.78
N HIS A 75 -5.39 10.85 -2.96
CA HIS A 75 -6.85 10.73 -3.06
C HIS A 75 -7.35 11.08 -4.46
N ASP A 76 -6.83 12.16 -5.06
CA ASP A 76 -7.23 12.61 -6.40
C ASP A 76 -6.78 11.62 -7.49
N ASP A 77 -5.60 11.00 -7.33
CA ASP A 77 -5.14 9.97 -8.25
C ASP A 77 -6.10 8.77 -8.28
N ILE A 78 -6.62 8.35 -7.13
CA ILE A 78 -7.56 7.21 -7.00
C ILE A 78 -8.96 7.62 -7.46
N ARG A 79 -9.44 8.80 -7.08
CA ARG A 79 -10.77 9.32 -7.48
C ARG A 79 -10.92 9.45 -8.99
N ASN A 80 -9.84 9.67 -9.71
CA ASN A 80 -9.87 9.75 -11.16
C ASN A 80 -9.95 8.36 -11.78
N VAL A 81 -11.16 7.94 -12.18
CA VAL A 81 -11.43 6.63 -12.80
C VAL A 81 -10.57 6.33 -14.04
N ASN A 82 -10.07 7.37 -14.73
CA ASN A 82 -9.20 7.19 -15.87
C ASN A 82 -7.81 6.64 -15.48
N ASN A 83 -7.40 6.79 -14.24
CA ASN A 83 -6.14 6.27 -13.74
C ASN A 83 -6.19 4.75 -13.48
N LEU A 84 -7.39 4.20 -13.31
CA LEU A 84 -7.63 2.80 -12.95
C LEU A 84 -8.34 2.01 -14.08
N LYS A 85 -8.17 2.43 -15.34
CA LYS A 85 -8.79 1.78 -16.51
C LYS A 85 -8.38 0.31 -16.67
N PHE A 86 -7.19 -0.05 -16.20
CA PHE A 86 -6.72 -1.44 -16.25
C PHE A 86 -7.65 -2.41 -15.52
N LEU A 87 -8.42 -1.94 -14.51
CA LEU A 87 -9.39 -2.77 -13.79
C LEU A 87 -10.48 -3.34 -14.69
N GLY A 88 -10.88 -2.63 -15.75
CA GLY A 88 -11.95 -3.07 -16.65
C GLY A 88 -11.65 -4.33 -17.48
N ASN A 89 -10.38 -4.78 -17.56
CA ASN A 89 -9.95 -5.99 -18.24
C ASN A 89 -8.80 -6.68 -17.49
N ILE A 90 -8.85 -6.67 -16.18
CA ILE A 90 -7.77 -7.17 -15.32
C ILE A 90 -7.73 -8.69 -15.27
N LEU A 91 -6.52 -9.25 -15.35
CA LEU A 91 -6.29 -10.68 -15.10
C LEU A 91 -6.24 -10.96 -13.59
N TYR A 92 -6.55 -12.20 -13.22
CA TYR A 92 -6.69 -12.64 -11.83
C TYR A 92 -5.49 -12.30 -10.94
N ASP A 93 -4.25 -12.52 -11.37
CA ASP A 93 -3.05 -12.24 -10.56
C ASP A 93 -2.85 -10.73 -10.33
N ALA A 94 -3.12 -9.91 -11.36
CA ALA A 94 -3.06 -8.46 -11.25
C ALA A 94 -4.20 -7.92 -10.36
N LEU A 95 -5.39 -8.52 -10.43
CA LEU A 95 -6.53 -8.22 -9.55
C LEU A 95 -6.15 -8.46 -8.08
N ARG A 96 -5.60 -9.64 -7.77
CA ARG A 96 -5.13 -9.96 -6.41
C ARG A 96 -4.06 -8.98 -5.94
N THR A 97 -3.16 -8.58 -6.82
CA THR A 97 -2.15 -7.56 -6.51
C THR A 97 -2.82 -6.22 -6.17
N PHE A 98 -3.82 -5.78 -6.94
CA PHE A 98 -4.55 -4.54 -6.65
C PHE A 98 -5.29 -4.63 -5.31
N ILE A 99 -6.05 -5.69 -5.06
CA ILE A 99 -6.77 -5.89 -3.80
C ILE A 99 -5.80 -5.78 -2.61
N THR A 100 -4.69 -6.52 -2.65
CA THR A 100 -3.71 -6.51 -1.57
C THR A 100 -3.07 -5.14 -1.36
N CYS A 101 -2.67 -4.47 -2.45
CA CYS A 101 -1.98 -3.18 -2.38
C CYS A 101 -2.94 -2.00 -2.13
N SER A 102 -4.24 -2.17 -2.31
CA SER A 102 -5.24 -1.14 -2.04
C SER A 102 -5.18 -0.63 -0.60
N THR A 103 -4.85 -1.50 0.36
CA THR A 103 -4.67 -1.15 1.78
C THR A 103 -3.50 -0.17 2.01
N GLU A 104 -2.50 -0.18 1.13
CA GLU A 104 -1.34 0.73 1.19
C GLU A 104 -1.68 2.14 0.70
N THR A 105 -2.82 2.31 0.02
CA THR A 105 -3.27 3.64 -0.42
C THR A 105 -3.61 4.54 0.75
N LEU A 106 -4.09 3.96 1.87
CA LEU A 106 -4.58 4.66 3.06
C LEU A 106 -5.71 5.64 2.75
N SER A 107 -6.35 5.46 1.61
CA SER A 107 -7.39 6.34 1.07
C SER A 107 -8.72 5.61 0.99
N TYR A 108 -9.75 6.20 1.55
CA TYR A 108 -11.12 5.69 1.42
C TYR A 108 -11.66 5.75 -0.02
N GLU A 109 -11.03 6.50 -0.92
CA GLU A 109 -11.42 6.58 -2.34
C GLU A 109 -11.24 5.25 -3.09
N VAL A 110 -10.52 4.28 -2.51
CA VAL A 110 -10.35 2.95 -3.10
C VAL A 110 -11.55 2.02 -2.82
N VAL A 111 -12.35 2.32 -1.77
CA VAL A 111 -13.44 1.46 -1.33
C VAL A 111 -14.49 1.19 -2.42
N PRO A 112 -14.97 2.18 -3.20
CA PRO A 112 -15.91 1.93 -4.28
C PRO A 112 -15.41 0.93 -5.33
N TYR A 113 -14.10 0.91 -5.61
CA TYR A 113 -13.50 -0.08 -6.53
C TYR A 113 -13.50 -1.47 -5.92
N LEU A 114 -13.21 -1.60 -4.63
CA LEU A 114 -13.24 -2.89 -3.94
C LEU A 114 -14.66 -3.45 -3.86
N LEU A 115 -15.67 -2.61 -3.61
CA LEU A 115 -17.08 -3.03 -3.63
C LEU A 115 -17.51 -3.49 -5.03
N ALA A 116 -17.11 -2.79 -6.08
CA ALA A 116 -17.38 -3.20 -7.47
C ALA A 116 -16.71 -4.54 -7.82
N ILE A 117 -15.46 -4.75 -7.36
CA ILE A 117 -14.76 -6.04 -7.52
C ILE A 117 -15.48 -7.14 -6.75
N LEU A 118 -15.95 -6.88 -5.53
CA LEU A 118 -16.69 -7.84 -4.72
C LEU A 118 -18.01 -8.26 -5.39
N GLU A 119 -18.69 -7.35 -6.07
CA GLU A 119 -19.90 -7.62 -6.84
C GLU A 119 -19.60 -8.42 -8.11
N GLU A 120 -18.57 -8.02 -8.88
CA GLU A 120 -18.22 -8.64 -10.15
C GLU A 120 -17.65 -10.06 -10.00
N TRP A 121 -16.89 -10.31 -8.93
CA TRP A 121 -16.19 -11.57 -8.67
C TRP A 121 -16.80 -12.37 -7.51
N ASN A 122 -18.09 -12.24 -7.27
CA ASN A 122 -18.79 -12.83 -6.12
C ASN A 122 -18.85 -14.37 -6.14
N ASP A 123 -18.57 -14.99 -7.27
CA ASP A 123 -18.48 -16.45 -7.48
C ASP A 123 -17.06 -17.03 -7.27
N VAL A 124 -16.06 -16.17 -7.02
CA VAL A 124 -14.67 -16.57 -6.79
C VAL A 124 -14.31 -16.37 -5.32
N GLU A 125 -14.42 -17.44 -4.52
CA GLU A 125 -14.27 -17.41 -3.06
C GLU A 125 -12.99 -16.71 -2.60
N GLU A 126 -11.84 -16.98 -3.25
CA GLU A 126 -10.55 -16.37 -2.85
C GLU A 126 -10.51 -14.86 -3.11
N VAL A 127 -11.25 -14.36 -4.11
CA VAL A 127 -11.38 -12.92 -4.36
C VAL A 127 -12.30 -12.30 -3.32
N VAL A 128 -13.43 -12.94 -3.04
CA VAL A 128 -14.39 -12.47 -2.02
C VAL A 128 -13.71 -12.31 -0.66
N VAL A 129 -12.98 -13.32 -0.21
CA VAL A 129 -12.23 -13.27 1.05
C VAL A 129 -11.20 -12.14 1.02
N ALA A 130 -10.36 -12.08 -0.01
CA ALA A 130 -9.31 -11.06 -0.10
C ALA A 130 -9.88 -9.62 -0.13
N VAL A 131 -11.01 -9.40 -0.81
CA VAL A 131 -11.65 -8.08 -0.86
C VAL A 131 -12.28 -7.73 0.48
N LYS A 132 -12.95 -8.66 1.14
CA LYS A 132 -13.54 -8.45 2.47
C LYS A 132 -12.45 -8.11 3.50
N ASP A 133 -11.34 -8.85 3.50
CA ASP A 133 -10.18 -8.56 4.34
C ASP A 133 -9.62 -7.15 4.08
N ALA A 134 -9.48 -6.76 2.80
CA ALA A 134 -9.00 -5.43 2.44
C ALA A 134 -9.98 -4.33 2.86
N LEU A 135 -11.29 -4.53 2.67
CA LEU A 135 -12.33 -3.61 3.11
C LEU A 135 -12.33 -3.47 4.64
N ASP A 136 -12.19 -4.58 5.38
CA ASP A 136 -12.14 -4.50 6.84
C ASP A 136 -10.91 -3.75 7.33
N LEU A 137 -9.73 -4.00 6.74
CA LEU A 137 -8.50 -3.24 7.05
C LEU A 137 -8.64 -1.74 6.77
N ILE A 138 -9.43 -1.34 5.76
CA ILE A 138 -9.59 0.07 5.40
C ILE A 138 -10.71 0.73 6.22
N VAL A 139 -11.87 0.07 6.32
CA VAL A 139 -13.10 0.67 6.89
C VAL A 139 -13.39 0.15 8.30
N GLY A 140 -12.92 -1.06 8.64
CA GLY A 140 -13.12 -1.70 9.95
C GLY A 140 -14.59 -2.06 10.19
N TYR A 141 -15.26 -2.65 9.22
CA TYR A 141 -16.68 -2.93 9.30
C TYR A 141 -17.02 -4.21 10.04
N GLU A 142 -16.14 -5.22 10.01
CA GLU A 142 -16.42 -6.59 10.46
C GLU A 142 -16.82 -6.66 11.95
N ASN A 143 -16.13 -5.89 12.79
CA ASN A 143 -16.45 -5.80 14.23
C ASN A 143 -17.83 -5.19 14.52
N ILE A 144 -18.47 -4.55 13.55
CA ILE A 144 -19.77 -3.87 13.69
C ILE A 144 -20.88 -4.65 13.01
N LEU A 145 -20.63 -5.12 11.77
CA LEU A 145 -21.61 -5.77 10.92
C LEU A 145 -21.48 -7.30 10.93
N GLY A 146 -20.30 -7.84 11.31
CA GLY A 146 -19.97 -9.26 11.22
C GLY A 146 -19.37 -9.68 9.90
N GLU A 147 -18.77 -10.89 9.87
CA GLU A 147 -18.12 -11.49 8.69
C GLU A 147 -19.06 -11.71 7.50
N ASP A 148 -20.35 -11.97 7.78
CA ASP A 148 -21.38 -12.27 6.78
C ASP A 148 -22.03 -11.01 6.20
N ALA A 149 -21.52 -9.80 6.49
CA ALA A 149 -22.08 -8.56 5.99
C ALA A 149 -22.21 -8.56 4.45
N SER A 150 -23.37 -8.10 3.97
CA SER A 150 -23.62 -7.95 2.54
C SER A 150 -22.84 -6.78 1.94
N ILE A 151 -22.72 -6.76 0.61
CA ILE A 151 -22.07 -5.64 -0.11
C ILE A 151 -22.78 -4.32 0.20
N ASP A 152 -24.12 -4.34 0.23
CA ASP A 152 -24.94 -3.16 0.51
C ASP A 152 -24.71 -2.64 1.93
N ASP A 153 -24.66 -3.54 2.93
CA ASP A 153 -24.39 -3.18 4.33
C ASP A 153 -23.02 -2.55 4.49
N ILE A 154 -21.98 -3.12 3.85
CA ILE A 154 -20.62 -2.58 3.87
C ILE A 154 -20.60 -1.21 3.18
N GLY A 155 -21.28 -1.06 2.04
CA GLY A 155 -21.39 0.19 1.30
C GLY A 155 -22.08 1.29 2.11
N GLU A 156 -23.20 0.99 2.78
CA GLU A 156 -23.90 1.93 3.66
C GLU A 156 -23.03 2.34 4.87
N TYR A 157 -22.39 1.36 5.49
CA TYR A 157 -21.46 1.62 6.59
C TYR A 157 -20.32 2.55 6.17
N TYR A 158 -19.68 2.28 5.03
CA TYR A 158 -18.65 3.13 4.44
C TYR A 158 -19.14 4.55 4.22
N LEU A 159 -20.29 4.74 3.54
CA LEU A 159 -20.86 6.07 3.27
C LEU A 159 -21.16 6.85 4.55
N ASN A 160 -21.60 6.17 5.62
CA ASN A 160 -21.84 6.80 6.91
C ASN A 160 -20.53 7.14 7.62
N HIS A 161 -19.51 6.30 7.49
CA HIS A 161 -18.21 6.49 8.10
C HIS A 161 -17.46 7.70 7.56
N ILE A 162 -17.41 7.86 6.22
CA ILE A 162 -16.65 8.95 5.58
C ILE A 162 -17.22 10.35 5.81
N LYS A 163 -18.49 10.47 6.18
CA LYS A 163 -19.15 11.79 6.40
C LYS A 163 -18.46 12.64 7.46
N ASN A 164 -17.77 12.00 8.40
CA ASN A 164 -17.16 12.66 9.54
C ASN A 164 -15.64 12.73 9.45
N LEU A 165 -15.06 12.33 8.32
CA LEU A 165 -13.63 12.30 8.11
C LEU A 165 -13.14 13.52 7.32
N ASP A 166 -11.90 13.92 7.56
CA ASP A 166 -11.22 14.91 6.73
C ASP A 166 -10.75 14.24 5.43
N ALA A 167 -11.40 14.56 4.31
CA ALA A 167 -11.11 13.98 2.99
C ALA A 167 -9.70 14.28 2.46
N LYS A 168 -8.92 15.15 3.13
CA LYS A 168 -7.52 15.45 2.80
C LYS A 168 -6.53 14.63 3.60
N LYS A 169 -7.01 13.79 4.53
CA LYS A 169 -6.16 13.03 5.42
C LYS A 169 -6.18 11.55 5.10
N TYR A 170 -5.04 10.91 5.28
CA TYR A 170 -4.88 9.47 5.14
C TYR A 170 -5.17 8.76 6.46
N TYR A 171 -5.76 7.58 6.36
CA TYR A 171 -6.23 6.81 7.51
C TYR A 171 -5.68 5.39 7.43
N TYR A 172 -5.33 4.85 8.59
CA TYR A 172 -5.10 3.43 8.79
C TYR A 172 -6.17 2.92 9.75
N GLU A 173 -6.97 1.98 9.32
CA GLU A 173 -8.22 1.61 9.99
C GLU A 173 -9.09 2.87 10.20
N LYS A 174 -9.38 3.26 11.43
CA LYS A 174 -10.22 4.44 11.75
C LYS A 174 -9.41 5.65 12.22
N ASN A 175 -8.09 5.52 12.26
CA ASN A 175 -7.20 6.52 12.83
C ASN A 175 -6.42 7.25 11.74
N LEU A 176 -6.09 8.52 11.99
CA LEU A 176 -5.16 9.23 11.13
C LEU A 176 -3.85 8.43 11.04
N ALA A 177 -3.43 8.12 9.81
CA ALA A 177 -2.22 7.38 9.55
C ALA A 177 -0.99 8.11 10.13
N PHE A 178 -0.20 7.41 10.95
CA PHE A 178 0.97 7.99 11.60
C PHE A 178 2.01 6.91 11.91
N SER A 179 3.25 7.15 11.49
CA SER A 179 4.35 6.20 11.69
C SER A 179 4.53 5.78 13.15
N GLY A 180 4.36 6.70 14.11
CA GLY A 180 4.48 6.40 15.53
C GLY A 180 3.40 5.43 16.03
N ASP A 181 2.15 5.60 15.58
CA ASP A 181 1.04 4.72 15.95
C ASP A 181 1.21 3.34 15.29
N LEU A 182 1.60 3.27 14.01
CA LEU A 182 1.92 2.02 13.31
C LEU A 182 3.10 1.29 13.96
N SER A 183 4.14 2.02 14.35
CA SER A 183 5.30 1.45 15.07
C SER A 183 4.92 0.88 16.43
N LYS A 184 4.02 1.54 17.16
CA LYS A 184 3.49 1.04 18.43
C LYS A 184 2.72 -0.27 18.21
N MET A 185 1.83 -0.34 17.21
CA MET A 185 1.10 -1.57 16.86
C MET A 185 2.05 -2.71 16.50
N LEU A 186 3.11 -2.44 15.74
CA LEU A 186 4.14 -3.43 15.41
C LEU A 186 4.84 -3.99 16.66
N ILE A 187 5.25 -3.12 17.60
CA ILE A 187 5.91 -3.52 18.85
C ILE A 187 4.97 -4.37 19.70
N GLU A 188 3.72 -3.93 19.89
CA GLU A 188 2.71 -4.64 20.69
C GLU A 188 2.43 -6.03 20.11
N ARG A 189 2.22 -6.13 18.80
CA ARG A 189 2.01 -7.41 18.12
C ARG A 189 3.24 -8.32 18.23
N ALA A 190 4.42 -7.78 17.99
CA ALA A 190 5.67 -8.53 18.10
C ALA A 190 5.87 -9.07 19.54
N MET A 191 5.57 -8.29 20.57
CA MET A 191 5.65 -8.73 21.97
C MET A 191 4.69 -9.89 22.27
N VAL A 192 3.46 -9.81 21.75
CA VAL A 192 2.48 -10.92 21.88
C VAL A 192 3.01 -12.17 21.17
N SER A 193 3.48 -12.04 19.93
CA SER A 193 4.00 -13.16 19.15
C SER A 193 5.24 -13.79 19.77
N MET A 194 6.15 -12.99 20.33
CA MET A 194 7.33 -13.47 21.05
C MET A 194 6.94 -14.33 22.27
N ASN A 195 6.00 -13.84 23.09
CA ASN A 195 5.54 -14.55 24.29
C ASN A 195 4.89 -15.91 23.95
N LYS A 196 4.20 -15.99 22.81
CA LYS A 196 3.53 -17.19 22.31
C LYS A 196 4.42 -18.07 21.41
N ARG A 197 5.60 -17.60 21.03
CA ARG A 197 6.50 -18.23 20.05
C ARG A 197 5.80 -18.51 18.71
N GLU A 198 5.01 -17.55 18.25
CA GLU A 198 4.27 -17.64 16.98
C GLU A 198 4.77 -16.66 15.93
N MET A 199 4.27 -16.80 14.70
CA MET A 199 4.52 -15.86 13.61
C MET A 199 3.92 -14.48 13.95
N LEU A 200 4.50 -13.42 13.38
CA LEU A 200 4.02 -12.04 13.54
C LEU A 200 2.56 -11.88 13.09
N LYS A 201 2.19 -12.50 11.95
CA LYS A 201 0.84 -12.44 11.34
C LYS A 201 0.32 -10.99 11.19
N MET A 202 1.20 -10.12 10.73
CA MET A 202 0.91 -8.71 10.44
C MET A 202 1.54 -8.36 9.10
N ALA A 203 0.72 -8.19 8.05
CA ALA A 203 1.20 -8.00 6.68
C ALA A 203 1.42 -6.52 6.34
N VAL A 204 0.44 -5.67 6.63
CA VAL A 204 0.36 -4.31 6.11
C VAL A 204 1.36 -3.37 6.78
N ILE A 205 1.41 -3.34 8.12
CA ILE A 205 2.23 -2.39 8.87
C ILE A 205 3.74 -2.50 8.57
N PRO A 206 4.37 -3.70 8.57
CA PRO A 206 5.78 -3.82 8.19
C PRO A 206 6.08 -3.28 6.79
N THR A 207 5.17 -3.52 5.84
CA THR A 207 5.27 -3.03 4.47
C THR A 207 5.14 -1.51 4.39
N LEU A 208 4.11 -0.94 5.03
CA LEU A 208 3.90 0.52 5.08
C LEU A 208 5.10 1.25 5.68
N LEU A 209 5.58 0.82 6.84
CA LEU A 209 6.72 1.44 7.50
C LEU A 209 7.98 1.36 6.64
N SER A 210 8.18 0.24 5.93
CA SER A 210 9.31 0.06 5.00
C SER A 210 9.21 1.03 3.82
N ILE A 211 8.04 1.14 3.20
CA ILE A 211 7.80 2.03 2.06
C ILE A 211 7.94 3.48 2.49
N TRP A 212 7.34 3.85 3.60
CA TRP A 212 7.38 5.22 4.08
C TRP A 212 8.80 5.70 4.40
N SER A 213 9.57 4.86 5.09
CA SER A 213 10.94 5.23 5.50
C SER A 213 12.00 4.97 4.44
N GLY A 214 11.74 4.06 3.49
CA GLY A 214 12.76 3.51 2.60
C GLY A 214 13.72 2.53 3.29
N ASN A 215 13.48 2.19 4.56
CA ASN A 215 14.25 1.22 5.32
C ASN A 215 13.45 -0.05 5.50
N LYS A 216 14.01 -1.21 5.13
CA LYS A 216 13.33 -2.49 5.28
C LYS A 216 13.02 -2.77 6.74
N CYS A 217 11.74 -3.05 7.05
CA CYS A 217 11.36 -3.59 8.36
C CYS A 217 12.06 -4.94 8.58
N PRO A 218 12.62 -5.20 9.77
CA PRO A 218 13.39 -6.41 10.04
C PRO A 218 12.53 -7.68 10.15
N VAL A 219 11.20 -7.56 10.07
CA VAL A 219 10.24 -8.66 10.18
C VAL A 219 9.18 -8.58 9.11
N GLU A 220 8.65 -9.74 8.74
CA GLU A 220 7.58 -9.95 7.76
C GLU A 220 6.48 -10.80 8.40
N TYR A 221 5.36 -11.00 7.70
CA TYR A 221 4.18 -11.71 8.19
C TYR A 221 4.48 -13.08 8.82
N ASP A 222 5.35 -13.86 8.20
CA ASP A 222 5.71 -15.23 8.60
C ASP A 222 6.92 -15.31 9.55
N THR A 223 7.48 -14.16 9.96
CA THR A 223 8.62 -14.14 10.88
C THR A 223 8.18 -14.62 12.26
N ILE A 224 8.82 -15.71 12.74
CA ILE A 224 8.71 -16.14 14.14
C ILE A 224 9.50 -15.18 15.01
N ILE A 225 8.83 -14.54 15.97
CA ILE A 225 9.45 -13.50 16.78
C ILE A 225 10.29 -14.12 17.89
N SER A 226 11.60 -13.87 17.84
CA SER A 226 12.59 -14.17 18.87
C SER A 226 13.02 -12.91 19.62
N ASP A 227 13.79 -13.06 20.69
CA ASP A 227 14.39 -11.92 21.41
C ASP A 227 15.26 -11.05 20.47
N ASP A 228 15.97 -11.66 19.52
CA ASP A 228 16.81 -10.92 18.57
C ASP A 228 15.96 -10.16 17.54
N SER A 229 14.93 -10.81 16.96
CA SER A 229 14.03 -10.10 16.04
C SER A 229 13.28 -8.98 16.73
N TYR A 230 12.88 -9.16 18.01
CA TYR A 230 12.25 -8.10 18.78
C TYR A 230 13.21 -6.91 19.03
N ARG A 231 14.47 -7.16 19.41
CA ARG A 231 15.49 -6.09 19.52
C ARG A 231 15.71 -5.35 18.21
N ASN A 232 15.70 -6.08 17.08
CA ASN A 232 15.82 -5.47 15.75
C ASN A 232 14.61 -4.57 15.44
N ILE A 233 13.39 -4.97 15.81
CA ILE A 233 12.20 -4.11 15.70
C ILE A 233 12.37 -2.84 16.52
N ILE A 234 12.81 -2.92 17.77
CA ILE A 234 13.02 -1.74 18.63
C ILE A 234 14.06 -0.80 18.00
N SER A 235 15.16 -1.35 17.49
CA SER A 235 16.20 -0.57 16.82
C SER A 235 15.68 0.11 15.56
N TYR A 236 14.86 -0.59 14.76
CA TYR A 236 14.21 -0.06 13.57
C TYR A 236 13.25 1.08 13.92
N VAL A 237 12.38 0.90 14.91
CA VAL A 237 11.44 1.93 15.35
C VAL A 237 12.16 3.16 15.88
N LYS A 238 13.31 2.98 16.53
CA LYS A 238 14.15 4.14 16.95
C LYS A 238 14.61 4.94 15.74
N VAL A 239 15.04 4.31 14.66
CA VAL A 239 15.41 5.01 13.42
C VAL A 239 14.21 5.77 12.84
N LEU A 240 13.00 5.16 12.86
CA LEU A 240 11.79 5.83 12.40
C LEU A 240 11.42 7.05 13.26
N SER A 241 11.67 7.01 14.56
CA SER A 241 11.35 8.12 15.48
C SER A 241 12.21 9.37 15.24
N ASP A 242 13.36 9.22 14.58
CA ASP A 242 14.25 10.33 14.23
C ASP A 242 13.84 11.04 12.91
N MET A 243 12.80 10.52 12.23
CA MET A 243 12.26 11.10 10.98
C MET A 243 11.08 12.03 11.28
N ASP A 244 10.87 13.04 10.43
CA ASP A 244 9.77 14.00 10.56
C ASP A 244 8.47 13.44 9.94
N TRP A 245 7.54 13.01 10.79
CA TRP A 245 6.25 12.46 10.41
C TRP A 245 5.11 13.34 10.89
N LYS A 246 4.11 13.56 10.04
CA LYS A 246 2.88 14.25 10.41
C LYS A 246 1.67 13.32 10.31
N LYS A 247 0.76 13.43 11.28
CA LYS A 247 -0.47 12.62 11.31
C LYS A 247 -1.37 12.92 10.12
N GLY A 248 -1.85 11.86 9.51
CA GLY A 248 -2.74 11.95 8.35
C GLY A 248 -2.05 12.36 7.06
N GLU A 249 -0.73 12.30 6.98
CA GLU A 249 0.03 12.45 5.75
C GLU A 249 0.57 11.09 5.29
N LYS A 250 0.76 10.95 3.97
CA LYS A 250 1.29 9.74 3.34
C LYS A 250 2.71 10.00 2.87
N TYR A 251 3.57 9.00 3.03
CA TYR A 251 4.97 9.12 2.70
C TYR A 251 5.44 8.01 1.75
N PHE A 252 6.47 8.34 0.97
CA PHE A 252 7.20 7.39 0.17
C PHE A 252 8.70 7.72 0.26
N TYR A 253 9.49 6.82 0.83
CA TYR A 253 10.94 6.98 1.05
C TYR A 253 11.34 8.28 1.78
N GLY A 254 10.55 8.68 2.77
CA GLY A 254 10.76 9.88 3.58
C GLY A 254 10.22 11.17 2.97
N TYR A 255 9.66 11.11 1.77
CA TYR A 255 9.04 12.27 1.12
C TYR A 255 7.52 12.22 1.27
N ASN A 256 6.90 13.36 1.54
CA ASN A 256 5.45 13.49 1.48
C ASN A 256 4.97 13.31 0.03
N VAL A 257 3.92 12.54 -0.18
CA VAL A 257 3.39 12.20 -1.51
C VAL A 257 2.56 13.35 -2.11
N GLU A 258 2.04 14.25 -1.28
CA GLU A 258 1.25 15.44 -1.68
C GLU A 258 2.13 16.63 -2.05
#